data_9b2cd0fa0cca8c5f4ec8a6ead5a919e8
#
_entry.id   9b2cd0fa0cca8c5f4ec8a6ead5a919e8
#
_cell.length_a   1.000
_cell.length_b   1.000
_cell.length_c   1.000
_cell.angle_alpha   90.00
_cell.angle_beta   90.00
_cell.angle_gamma   90.00
#
_symmetry.space_group_name_H-M   'P 1'
#
loop_
_entity.id
_entity.type
_entity.pdbx_description
1 polymer ?
#
loop_
_entity_poly.entity_id
_entity_poly.type
_entity_poly.pdbx_seq_one_letter_code
_entity_poly.pdbx_strand_id
1 'polypeptide(L)'
;MEANARPKHRGRRMRKELEQKLVERWPAWFNVGGDPRQTHMADGFCHGDGWFDILWRLCEDLEPLVAEAEKQTGRPFEVLQVKEKLGGLRFYVNHRADAISERITAAELESIRTCEVCGQPGKRREGNWIRTLCDEHAAHEQET
;
A
#
# COMPACT_ATOMS: atom_id res chain seq x y z
N MET A 1 17.93 7.23 22.55
CA MET A 1 17.64 7.49 21.91
C MET A 1 17.24 6.90 20.96
N GLU A 2 16.91 6.53 20.75
CA GLU A 2 16.46 6.19 19.85
C GLU A 2 16.03 6.82 18.99
N ALA A 3 15.92 7.43 19.56
CA ALA A 3 15.46 8.54 18.80
C ALA A 3 16.01 8.64 17.46
N ASN A 4 16.92 7.95 17.19
CA ASN A 4 17.49 7.97 15.90
C ASN A 4 16.96 6.94 14.99
N ALA A 5 15.92 6.28 15.44
CA ALA A 5 15.28 5.38 14.51
C ALA A 5 14.66 6.22 13.44
N ARG A 6 15.31 6.32 12.32
CA ARG A 6 14.67 6.88 11.16
C ARG A 6 13.48 6.03 10.86
N PRO A 7 12.37 6.63 10.47
CA PRO A 7 11.27 5.84 9.96
C PRO A 7 11.83 4.95 8.86
N LYS A 8 11.45 3.71 8.86
CA LYS A 8 11.89 2.79 7.82
C LYS A 8 11.53 3.30 6.44
N HIS A 9 10.49 4.09 6.37
CA HIS A 9 10.02 4.67 5.12
C HIS A 9 10.12 6.17 5.26
N ARG A 10 10.94 6.77 4.42
CA ARG A 10 11.08 8.21 4.41
C ARG A 10 9.86 8.87 3.79
N GLY A 11 9.02 8.08 3.12
CA GLY A 11 7.79 8.57 2.54
C GLY A 11 6.74 8.81 3.60
N ARG A 12 5.55 9.10 3.14
CA ARG A 12 4.45 9.40 4.02
C ARG A 12 3.83 8.13 4.53
N ARG A 13 3.10 8.28 5.61
CA ARG A 13 2.22 7.24 6.08
C ARG A 13 0.79 7.72 5.82
N MET A 14 -0.07 6.83 5.33
CA MET A 14 -1.46 7.16 5.10
C MET A 14 -2.11 7.57 6.42
N ARG A 15 -3.04 8.55 6.38
CA ARG A 15 -3.72 9.01 7.58
C ARG A 15 -4.44 7.87 8.26
N LYS A 16 -4.48 7.92 9.59
CA LYS A 16 -5.11 6.87 10.38
C LYS A 16 -6.58 6.68 10.06
N GLU A 17 -7.28 7.76 9.72
CA GLU A 17 -8.69 7.66 9.38
C GLU A 17 -8.93 6.80 8.15
N LEU A 18 -8.07 6.93 7.14
CA LEU A 18 -8.18 6.12 5.93
C LEU A 18 -7.73 4.69 6.19
N GLU A 19 -6.63 4.52 6.93
CA GLU A 19 -6.16 3.21 7.34
C GLU A 19 -7.24 2.45 8.07
N GLN A 20 -7.93 3.12 8.99
CA GLN A 20 -8.97 2.51 9.79
C GLN A 20 -10.13 2.03 8.92
N LYS A 21 -10.50 2.77 7.88
CA LYS A 21 -11.55 2.34 6.97
C LYS A 21 -11.20 1.02 6.30
N LEU A 22 -9.96 0.86 5.88
CA LEU A 22 -9.52 -0.39 5.26
C LEU A 22 -9.52 -1.53 6.27
N VAL A 23 -8.98 -1.28 7.46
CA VAL A 23 -8.89 -2.32 8.48
C VAL A 23 -10.27 -2.75 8.95
N GLU A 24 -11.21 -1.82 9.09
CA GLU A 24 -12.57 -2.16 9.52
C GLU A 24 -13.31 -2.94 8.44
N ARG A 25 -13.07 -2.65 7.18
CA ARG A 25 -13.73 -3.34 6.09
C ARG A 25 -13.17 -4.74 5.86
N TRP A 26 -11.86 -4.92 6.05
CA TRP A 26 -11.19 -6.21 5.85
C TRP A 26 -10.32 -6.55 7.06
N PRO A 27 -10.93 -6.72 8.25
CA PRO A 27 -10.16 -6.91 9.47
C PRO A 27 -9.35 -8.20 9.50
N ALA A 28 -9.81 -9.23 8.78
CA ALA A 28 -9.08 -10.50 8.76
C ALA A 28 -7.81 -10.42 7.92
N TRP A 29 -7.73 -9.44 7.01
CA TRP A 29 -6.59 -9.34 6.09
C TRP A 29 -5.48 -8.44 6.63
N PHE A 30 -5.84 -7.40 7.38
CA PHE A 30 -4.88 -6.38 7.82
C PHE A 30 -4.66 -6.46 9.31
N ASN A 31 -3.48 -6.96 9.70
CA ASN A 31 -3.14 -7.10 11.10
C ASN A 31 -2.26 -5.93 11.55
N VAL A 32 -2.82 -4.72 11.47
CA VAL A 32 -2.12 -3.51 11.90
C VAL A 32 -1.96 -3.57 13.42
N GLY A 33 -0.72 -3.33 13.89
CA GLY A 33 -0.45 -3.42 15.31
C GLY A 33 -0.13 -4.83 15.79
N GLY A 34 -0.02 -5.79 14.86
CA GLY A 34 0.36 -7.14 15.23
C GLY A 34 1.84 -7.27 15.53
N ASP A 35 2.29 -8.49 15.74
CA ASP A 35 3.68 -8.76 16.07
C ASP A 35 4.58 -8.42 14.88
N PRO A 36 5.48 -7.41 15.01
CA PRO A 36 6.32 -7.01 13.89
C PRO A 36 7.29 -8.09 13.44
N ARG A 37 7.49 -9.14 14.22
CA ARG A 37 8.31 -10.27 13.80
C ARG A 37 7.58 -11.18 12.82
N GLN A 38 6.25 -11.04 12.73
CA GLN A 38 5.43 -11.90 11.87
C GLN A 38 4.78 -11.15 10.72
N THR A 39 4.61 -9.84 10.85
CA THR A 39 3.98 -9.05 9.79
C THR A 39 4.51 -7.63 9.81
N HIS A 40 4.75 -7.11 8.61
CA HIS A 40 5.12 -5.69 8.45
C HIS A 40 3.91 -4.77 8.53
N MET A 41 2.69 -5.31 8.63
CA MET A 41 1.51 -4.48 8.83
C MET A 41 1.50 -3.80 10.18
N ALA A 42 2.38 -4.22 11.10
CA ALA A 42 2.55 -3.50 12.36
C ALA A 42 2.92 -2.04 12.11
N ASP A 43 3.60 -1.76 11.00
CA ASP A 43 3.99 -0.39 10.63
C ASP A 43 2.85 0.38 9.93
N GLY A 44 1.72 -0.27 9.65
CA GLY A 44 0.60 0.34 8.98
C GLY A 44 0.82 0.47 7.47
N PHE A 45 0.17 1.45 6.88
CA PHE A 45 0.22 1.69 5.43
C PHE A 45 1.26 2.78 5.15
N CYS A 46 2.39 2.38 4.61
CA CYS A 46 3.55 3.26 4.48
C CYS A 46 3.61 3.90 3.09
N HIS A 47 2.62 4.71 2.80
CA HIS A 47 2.50 5.48 1.56
C HIS A 47 1.52 6.63 1.82
N GLY A 48 1.35 7.52 0.85
CA GLY A 48 0.47 8.65 1.04
C GLY A 48 -1.00 8.33 0.81
N ASP A 49 -1.84 9.31 1.13
CA ASP A 49 -3.30 9.18 1.06
C ASP A 49 -3.82 8.98 -0.36
N GLY A 50 -3.06 9.42 -1.36
CA GLY A 50 -3.53 9.42 -2.75
C GLY A 50 -3.77 8.04 -3.33
N TRP A 51 -3.25 7.01 -2.69
CA TRP A 51 -3.45 5.64 -3.17
C TRP A 51 -4.58 4.90 -2.46
N PHE A 52 -5.32 5.60 -1.59
CA PHE A 52 -6.40 4.95 -0.83
C PHE A 52 -7.43 4.31 -1.77
N ASP A 53 -7.87 5.03 -2.81
CA ASP A 53 -8.89 4.49 -3.72
C ASP A 53 -8.39 3.27 -4.49
N ILE A 54 -7.10 3.29 -4.85
CA ILE A 54 -6.50 2.12 -5.50
C ILE A 54 -6.60 0.90 -4.59
N LEU A 55 -6.25 1.10 -3.31
CA LEU A 55 -6.29 0.00 -2.34
C LEU A 55 -7.71 -0.47 -2.09
N TRP A 56 -8.67 0.44 -2.00
CA TRP A 56 -10.06 0.07 -1.77
C TRP A 56 -10.57 -0.82 -2.90
N ARG A 57 -10.37 -0.36 -4.15
CA ARG A 57 -10.82 -1.13 -5.31
C ARG A 57 -10.09 -2.47 -5.44
N LEU A 58 -8.78 -2.47 -5.13
CA LEU A 58 -8.01 -3.70 -5.12
C LEU A 58 -8.61 -4.71 -4.15
N CYS A 59 -8.87 -4.29 -2.93
CA CYS A 59 -9.41 -5.20 -1.92
C CYS A 59 -10.80 -5.69 -2.28
N GLU A 60 -11.65 -4.82 -2.85
CA GLU A 60 -12.96 -5.27 -3.31
C GLU A 60 -12.83 -6.36 -4.37
N ASP A 61 -11.93 -6.15 -5.33
CA ASP A 61 -11.74 -7.11 -6.40
C ASP A 61 -11.09 -8.40 -5.91
N LEU A 62 -10.31 -8.32 -4.84
CA LEU A 62 -9.68 -9.49 -4.28
C LEU A 62 -10.65 -10.38 -3.50
N GLU A 63 -11.79 -9.86 -3.05
CA GLU A 63 -12.69 -10.64 -2.19
C GLU A 63 -13.05 -12.01 -2.76
N PRO A 64 -13.57 -12.11 -3.99
CA PRO A 64 -13.91 -13.44 -4.52
C PRO A 64 -12.67 -14.29 -4.80
N LEU A 65 -11.57 -13.66 -5.17
CA LEU A 65 -10.33 -14.40 -5.47
C LEU A 65 -9.75 -14.99 -4.18
N VAL A 66 -9.81 -14.22 -3.11
CA VAL A 66 -9.32 -14.66 -1.81
C VAL A 66 -10.19 -15.80 -1.27
N ALA A 67 -11.51 -15.65 -1.39
CA ALA A 67 -12.41 -16.71 -0.92
C ALA A 67 -12.10 -18.03 -1.60
N GLU A 68 -11.84 -17.98 -2.91
CA GLU A 68 -11.51 -19.20 -3.65
C GLU A 68 -10.15 -19.76 -3.24
N ALA A 69 -9.17 -18.89 -3.05
CA ALA A 69 -7.82 -19.32 -2.67
C ALA A 69 -7.82 -19.94 -1.27
N GLU A 70 -8.58 -19.34 -0.34
CA GLU A 70 -8.69 -19.90 1.02
C GLU A 70 -9.37 -21.26 0.99
N LYS A 71 -10.38 -21.40 0.14
CA LYS A 71 -11.07 -22.67 0.00
C LYS A 71 -10.13 -23.76 -0.52
N GLN A 72 -9.28 -23.43 -1.47
CA GLN A 72 -8.38 -24.39 -2.09
C GLN A 72 -7.21 -24.75 -1.19
N THR A 73 -6.69 -23.80 -0.42
CA THR A 73 -5.47 -24.04 0.36
C THR A 73 -5.74 -24.34 1.82
N GLY A 74 -6.91 -24.00 2.33
CA GLY A 74 -7.20 -24.13 3.75
C GLY A 74 -6.47 -23.12 4.62
N ARG A 75 -5.80 -22.13 4.01
CA ARG A 75 -5.02 -21.15 4.76
C ARG A 75 -5.66 -19.78 4.67
N PRO A 76 -5.73 -19.04 5.80
CA PRO A 76 -6.27 -17.67 5.78
C PRO A 76 -5.40 -16.75 4.95
N PHE A 77 -6.03 -15.85 4.23
CA PHE A 77 -5.33 -14.82 3.48
C PHE A 77 -4.90 -13.70 4.42
N GLU A 78 -3.69 -13.22 4.22
CA GLU A 78 -3.17 -12.09 4.99
C GLU A 78 -2.39 -11.16 4.10
N VAL A 79 -2.55 -9.85 4.33
CA VAL A 79 -1.71 -8.83 3.72
C VAL A 79 -0.53 -8.63 4.64
N LEU A 80 0.68 -8.80 4.13
CA LEU A 80 1.89 -8.79 4.95
C LEU A 80 2.53 -7.41 5.03
N GLN A 81 2.38 -6.59 3.99
CA GLN A 81 2.97 -5.26 3.98
C GLN A 81 2.37 -4.45 2.85
N VAL A 82 2.11 -3.16 3.12
CA VAL A 82 1.69 -2.21 2.09
C VAL A 82 2.58 -0.99 2.23
N LYS A 83 3.28 -0.65 1.14
CA LYS A 83 4.23 0.46 1.21
C LYS A 83 4.49 1.04 -0.17
N GLU A 84 5.20 2.17 -0.17
CA GLU A 84 5.74 2.77 -1.38
C GLU A 84 7.18 2.31 -1.54
N LYS A 85 7.58 2.02 -2.78
CA LYS A 85 8.97 1.72 -3.09
C LYS A 85 9.26 2.21 -4.49
N LEU A 86 10.24 3.10 -4.61
CA LEU A 86 10.67 3.66 -5.90
C LEU A 86 9.51 4.27 -6.67
N GLY A 87 8.61 4.93 -5.94
CA GLY A 87 7.47 5.62 -6.54
C GLY A 87 6.26 4.76 -6.81
N GLY A 88 6.31 3.48 -6.47
CA GLY A 88 5.21 2.56 -6.74
C GLY A 88 4.70 1.87 -5.50
N LEU A 89 3.44 1.48 -5.56
CA LEU A 89 2.82 0.69 -4.52
C LEU A 89 3.40 -0.71 -4.50
N ARG A 90 3.61 -1.24 -3.31
CA ARG A 90 3.92 -2.65 -3.09
C ARG A 90 2.92 -3.21 -2.12
N PHE A 91 2.28 -4.30 -2.52
CA PHE A 91 1.21 -4.93 -1.75
C PHE A 91 1.58 -6.41 -1.62
N TYR A 92 2.18 -6.78 -0.49
CA TYR A 92 2.69 -8.13 -0.28
C TYR A 92 1.67 -8.96 0.50
N VAL A 93 1.44 -10.16 0.02
CA VAL A 93 0.45 -11.07 0.63
C VAL A 93 1.06 -12.45 0.82
N ASN A 94 0.35 -13.30 1.58
CA ASN A 94 0.83 -14.65 1.89
C ASN A 94 0.33 -15.72 0.93
N HIS A 95 -0.41 -15.35 -0.11
CA HIS A 95 -0.92 -16.31 -1.11
C HIS A 95 -0.31 -15.99 -2.48
N ARG A 96 -0.05 -17.02 -3.27
CA ARG A 96 0.59 -16.86 -4.58
C ARG A 96 -0.29 -17.29 -5.74
N ALA A 97 -1.60 -17.34 -5.53
CA ALA A 97 -2.52 -17.67 -6.61
C ALA A 97 -2.38 -16.66 -7.75
N ASP A 98 -2.37 -17.15 -8.99
CA ASP A 98 -2.10 -16.30 -10.15
C ASP A 98 -3.10 -15.15 -10.26
N ALA A 99 -4.39 -15.43 -10.04
CA ALA A 99 -5.42 -14.40 -10.17
C ALA A 99 -5.21 -13.27 -9.15
N ILE A 100 -4.80 -13.63 -7.93
CA ILE A 100 -4.49 -12.63 -6.90
C ILE A 100 -3.29 -11.81 -7.30
N SER A 101 -2.22 -12.47 -7.76
CA SER A 101 -0.99 -11.79 -8.15
C SER A 101 -1.23 -10.84 -9.33
N GLU A 102 -2.02 -11.26 -10.30
CA GLU A 102 -2.32 -10.42 -11.45
C GLU A 102 -3.10 -9.18 -11.06
N ARG A 103 -4.08 -9.34 -10.16
CA ARG A 103 -4.86 -8.19 -9.72
C ARG A 103 -4.01 -7.20 -8.93
N ILE A 104 -3.12 -7.72 -8.08
CA ILE A 104 -2.20 -6.87 -7.32
C ILE A 104 -1.27 -6.11 -8.28
N THR A 105 -0.72 -6.81 -9.28
CA THR A 105 0.16 -6.17 -10.25
C THR A 105 -0.55 -5.01 -10.96
N ALA A 106 -1.82 -5.19 -11.30
CA ALA A 106 -2.58 -4.13 -11.95
C ALA A 106 -2.69 -2.89 -11.05
N ALA A 107 -2.91 -3.10 -9.76
CA ALA A 107 -2.97 -1.98 -8.81
C ALA A 107 -1.61 -1.30 -8.68
N GLU A 108 -0.54 -2.08 -8.63
CA GLU A 108 0.80 -1.51 -8.54
C GLU A 108 1.14 -0.69 -9.77
N LEU A 109 0.72 -1.16 -10.95
CA LEU A 109 0.93 -0.39 -12.18
C LEU A 109 0.09 0.89 -12.19
N GLU A 110 -1.12 0.83 -11.66
CA GLU A 110 -1.95 2.03 -11.56
C GLU A 110 -1.30 3.07 -10.67
N SER A 111 -0.63 2.64 -9.60
CA SER A 111 -0.04 3.56 -8.63
C SER A 111 1.04 4.44 -9.24
N ILE A 112 1.77 3.95 -10.24
CA ILE A 112 2.84 4.77 -10.83
C ILE A 112 2.30 5.81 -11.79
N ARG A 113 0.99 5.90 -11.94
CA ARG A 113 0.32 6.94 -12.70
C ARG A 113 -0.62 7.77 -11.83
N THR A 114 -0.58 7.56 -10.52
CA THR A 114 -1.49 8.20 -9.58
C THR A 114 -0.69 8.91 -8.50
N CYS A 115 -0.92 10.21 -8.34
CA CYS A 115 -0.21 11.00 -7.33
C CYS A 115 -0.40 10.38 -5.95
N GLU A 116 0.71 10.09 -5.31
CA GLU A 116 0.68 9.45 -3.99
C GLU A 116 0.06 10.36 -2.93
N VAL A 117 0.07 11.65 -3.15
CA VAL A 117 -0.43 12.62 -2.16
C VAL A 117 -1.93 12.85 -2.31
N CYS A 118 -2.42 13.06 -3.53
CA CYS A 118 -3.80 13.49 -3.73
C CYS A 118 -4.65 12.58 -4.59
N GLY A 119 -4.06 11.58 -5.25
CA GLY A 119 -4.84 10.65 -6.06
C GLY A 119 -5.15 11.13 -7.46
N GLN A 120 -4.76 12.35 -7.82
CA GLN A 120 -4.90 12.84 -9.19
C GLN A 120 -3.89 12.16 -10.11
N PRO A 121 -4.08 12.25 -11.44
CA PRO A 121 -3.05 11.71 -12.34
C PRO A 121 -1.67 12.26 -12.01
N GLY A 122 -0.68 11.39 -11.99
CA GLY A 122 0.67 11.75 -11.67
C GLY A 122 1.66 10.97 -12.50
N LYS A 123 2.93 11.22 -12.28
CA LYS A 123 3.99 10.47 -12.93
C LYS A 123 5.20 10.40 -12.02
N ARG A 124 6.04 9.41 -12.27
CA ARG A 124 7.24 9.22 -11.48
C ARG A 124 8.20 10.37 -11.71
N ARG A 125 8.74 10.89 -10.61
CA ARG A 125 9.68 12.01 -10.63
C ARG A 125 11.05 11.52 -10.23
N GLU A 126 12.02 11.79 -11.08
CA GLU A 126 13.40 11.41 -10.82
C GLU A 126 14.02 12.34 -9.78
N GLY A 127 15.14 11.94 -9.22
CA GLY A 127 15.84 12.75 -8.26
C GLY A 127 16.41 11.90 -7.15
N ASN A 128 16.78 12.54 -6.04
CA ASN A 128 17.31 11.84 -4.89
C ASN A 128 16.32 10.86 -4.30
N TRP A 129 15.07 11.09 -4.56
CA TRP A 129 13.99 10.28 -4.03
C TRP A 129 12.91 10.16 -5.08
N ILE A 130 12.76 8.97 -5.62
CA ILE A 130 11.78 8.73 -6.68
C ILE A 130 10.38 8.67 -6.08
N ARG A 131 9.48 9.50 -6.61
CA ARG A 131 8.09 9.53 -6.14
C ARG A 131 7.16 9.70 -7.33
N THR A 132 5.92 9.25 -7.19
CA THR A 132 4.88 9.48 -8.20
C THR A 132 4.00 10.62 -7.70
N LEU A 133 4.03 11.72 -8.42
CA LEU A 133 3.36 12.97 -8.00
C LEU A 133 2.73 13.65 -9.19
N CYS A 134 1.62 14.36 -8.95
CA CYS A 134 1.07 15.30 -9.93
C CYS A 134 1.98 16.53 -10.00
N ASP A 135 1.73 17.39 -10.98
CA ASP A 135 2.58 18.57 -11.17
C ASP A 135 2.57 19.47 -9.94
N GLU A 136 1.41 19.66 -9.32
CA GLU A 136 1.30 20.52 -8.15
C GLU A 136 2.15 20.00 -7.00
N HIS A 137 2.04 18.72 -6.69
CA HIS A 137 2.77 18.17 -5.57
C HIS A 137 4.25 17.98 -5.88
N ALA A 138 4.60 17.79 -7.14
CA ALA A 138 6.00 17.77 -7.52
C ALA A 138 6.65 19.13 -7.31
N ALA A 139 5.92 20.21 -7.59
CA ALA A 139 6.43 21.56 -7.34
C ALA A 139 6.67 21.79 -5.86
N HIS A 140 5.75 21.34 -4.99
CA HIS A 140 5.93 21.47 -3.55
C HIS A 140 7.15 20.71 -3.04
N GLU A 141 7.39 19.53 -3.58
CA GLU A 141 8.55 18.75 -3.16
C GLU A 141 9.86 19.45 -3.48
N GLN A 142 9.90 20.18 -4.58
CA GLN A 142 11.10 20.88 -4.98
C GLN A 142 11.38 22.11 -4.11
N GLU A 143 10.38 22.61 -3.42
CA GLU A 143 10.53 23.79 -2.57
C GLU A 143 11.09 23.45 -1.19
N THR A 144 11.14 22.18 -0.86
CA THR A 144 11.71 21.73 0.40
C THR A 144 13.07 21.06 0.17
#